data_1fb4da746838a6330a11b6c66ce76d66
#
_entry.id   1fb4da746838a6330a11b6c66ce76d66
#
_cell.length_a   1.000
_cell.length_b   1.000
_cell.length_c   1.000
_cell.angle_alpha   90.00
_cell.angle_beta   90.00
_cell.angle_gamma   90.00
#
_symmetry.space_group_name_H-M   'P 1'
#
loop_
_entity.id
_entity.type
_entity.pdbx_description
1 polymer ?
#
loop_
_entity_poly.entity_id
_entity_poly.type
_entity_poly.pdbx_seq_one_letter_code
_entity_poly.pdbx_strand_id
1 'polypeptide(L)'
;MAESMQGLKRTHRCGELSAANAGEKVTIMGWVQKNRNKGGLVFVDVRDRSGIIQVVCEEGKTDAALIEKAAGLRSEYVVAIVGEVAMRSGAVNDKIATGEIEVIPSELRILSEALTPPFPIEENSKTKEEVRLKYRYLDLRRADLQRNLMMKSQVMTLTRQFFSEEGFLEVETPVLGKSTPEGARDYLVPSRVHPGSFYGLPQSPQLYKQLLMCSGFDRYIQIARCFRDEDLRADRQPEFTHIDMELSFVDVDEVIDVNERYLERVFKEVLGVDVPLPIQRMTWQEAMDRFGSDKPDLRFGMELTDVTDVVKNCGFSVFTGAVENGGSVRGINAKGQGGMPRKKIDKLTAFVKDYGAKGLAYIAIQEDGSIKSSFAKFMTEEEMDALIKAMGAEAGDLLLFAADKNKVVWDSLGALRVELAKQLELLDKNEFRFVWITEFPLLEWSEEQNRYVAMHHPFTMPMEEDLPLIDSDPGKVRAKAYDIVLNGNEIGGGSVRIFQDDIQEKMFEVLGFTKEQAYSQFGFLLDAFKYGVPPHAGLAYGLDRLVMLMAKQDSIRDVIAFPKVKDASCLMTEAPSVVDVKQLNELGLETTAETEK
;
A
#
# COMPACT_ATOMS: atom_id res chain seq x y z
N MET A 1 6.07 -25.97 36.40
CA MET A 1 4.59 -25.91 36.39
C MET A 1 4.15 -24.45 36.39
N ALA A 2 3.16 -24.10 35.61
CA ALA A 2 2.58 -22.75 35.58
C ALA A 2 2.02 -22.37 36.97
N GLU A 3 2.28 -21.15 37.41
CA GLU A 3 1.84 -20.61 38.70
C GLU A 3 0.62 -19.70 38.47
N SER A 4 -0.20 -19.58 39.53
CA SER A 4 -1.41 -18.76 39.48
C SER A 4 -1.09 -17.26 39.48
N MET A 5 -1.83 -16.50 38.72
CA MET A 5 -1.83 -15.03 38.77
C MET A 5 -2.69 -14.49 39.93
N GLN A 6 -3.36 -15.35 40.71
CA GLN A 6 -4.25 -14.95 41.79
C GLN A 6 -3.55 -14.01 42.79
N GLY A 7 -4.20 -12.91 43.13
CA GLY A 7 -3.69 -11.88 44.01
C GLY A 7 -2.72 -10.88 43.38
N LEU A 8 -2.34 -11.07 42.11
CA LEU A 8 -1.51 -10.12 41.37
C LEU A 8 -2.35 -9.31 40.36
N LYS A 9 -2.06 -8.02 40.29
CA LYS A 9 -2.58 -7.09 39.28
C LYS A 9 -1.41 -6.31 38.68
N ARG A 10 -1.26 -6.33 37.37
CA ARG A 10 -0.24 -5.53 36.69
C ARG A 10 -0.49 -4.04 36.96
N THR A 11 0.52 -3.35 37.52
CA THR A 11 0.46 -1.90 37.79
C THR A 11 0.97 -1.07 36.64
N HIS A 12 2.05 -1.51 35.97
CA HIS A 12 2.70 -0.81 34.87
C HIS A 12 3.06 -1.79 33.75
N ARG A 13 3.13 -1.28 32.53
CA ARG A 13 3.80 -2.00 31.44
C ARG A 13 5.30 -1.77 31.51
N CYS A 14 6.05 -2.68 30.87
CA CYS A 14 7.52 -2.71 30.95
C CYS A 14 8.17 -1.41 30.49
N GLY A 15 7.73 -0.85 29.36
CA GLY A 15 8.30 0.37 28.77
C GLY A 15 7.73 1.69 29.30
N GLU A 16 6.74 1.64 30.21
CA GLU A 16 6.14 2.84 30.81
C GLU A 16 6.93 3.36 32.02
N LEU A 17 7.83 2.53 32.59
CA LEU A 17 8.64 2.88 33.73
C LEU A 17 9.82 3.77 33.35
N SER A 18 10.15 4.71 34.21
CA SER A 18 11.26 5.66 34.07
C SER A 18 11.95 5.93 35.39
N ALA A 19 12.99 6.76 35.41
CA ALA A 19 13.67 7.20 36.64
C ALA A 19 12.72 7.88 37.63
N ALA A 20 11.59 8.43 37.21
CA ALA A 20 10.59 9.02 38.09
C ALA A 20 9.89 7.98 38.98
N ASN A 21 9.91 6.69 38.61
CA ASN A 21 9.32 5.60 39.37
C ASN A 21 10.31 4.96 40.39
N ALA A 22 11.54 5.49 40.51
CA ALA A 22 12.53 4.93 41.45
C ALA A 22 12.00 4.93 42.90
N GLY A 23 12.11 3.79 43.57
CA GLY A 23 11.55 3.54 44.89
C GLY A 23 10.10 3.04 44.93
N GLU A 24 9.41 3.01 43.76
CA GLU A 24 8.06 2.49 43.69
C GLU A 24 8.04 0.95 43.64
N LYS A 25 7.07 0.37 44.33
CA LYS A 25 6.76 -1.05 44.21
C LYS A 25 5.82 -1.28 43.05
N VAL A 26 6.28 -2.05 42.05
CA VAL A 26 5.53 -2.31 40.81
C VAL A 26 5.27 -3.81 40.62
N THR A 27 4.23 -4.09 39.84
CA THR A 27 3.98 -5.44 39.33
C THR A 27 4.00 -5.34 37.79
N ILE A 28 5.00 -5.95 37.18
CA ILE A 28 5.15 -6.06 35.74
C ILE A 28 4.85 -7.48 35.27
N MET A 29 4.33 -7.62 34.04
CA MET A 29 4.03 -8.92 33.46
C MET A 29 4.38 -8.88 31.97
N GLY A 30 5.07 -9.92 31.49
CA GLY A 30 5.51 -9.96 30.10
C GLY A 30 6.22 -11.27 29.78
N TRP A 31 6.92 -11.24 28.66
CA TRP A 31 7.72 -12.36 28.14
C TRP A 31 9.18 -12.14 28.46
N VAL A 32 9.88 -13.20 28.92
CA VAL A 32 11.33 -13.20 29.07
C VAL A 32 11.97 -13.11 27.69
N GLN A 33 12.59 -12.00 27.38
CA GLN A 33 13.31 -11.85 26.11
C GLN A 33 14.72 -12.42 26.20
N LYS A 34 15.41 -12.15 27.31
CA LYS A 34 16.79 -12.58 27.50
C LYS A 34 17.06 -12.84 28.99
N ASN A 35 17.78 -13.90 29.26
CA ASN A 35 18.27 -14.23 30.59
C ASN A 35 19.81 -14.36 30.57
N ARG A 36 20.49 -13.73 31.52
CA ARG A 36 21.95 -13.73 31.64
C ARG A 36 22.32 -13.98 33.10
N ASN A 37 22.87 -15.14 33.35
CA ASN A 37 23.40 -15.52 34.68
C ASN A 37 24.93 -15.32 34.73
N LYS A 38 25.42 -14.54 35.69
CA LYS A 38 26.84 -14.23 35.90
C LYS A 38 27.28 -14.63 37.33
N GLY A 39 26.93 -15.83 37.75
CA GLY A 39 27.40 -16.37 39.04
C GLY A 39 26.89 -15.55 40.25
N GLY A 40 25.62 -15.71 40.63
CA GLY A 40 24.98 -14.98 41.74
C GLY A 40 24.35 -13.65 41.38
N LEU A 41 24.55 -13.18 40.14
CA LEU A 41 23.91 -12.00 39.57
C LEU A 41 23.15 -12.38 38.28
N VAL A 42 21.82 -12.33 38.32
CA VAL A 42 20.95 -12.72 37.21
C VAL A 42 20.24 -11.49 36.65
N PHE A 43 20.37 -11.30 35.36
CA PHE A 43 19.68 -10.26 34.58
C PHE A 43 18.61 -10.89 33.72
N VAL A 44 17.37 -10.45 33.88
CA VAL A 44 16.23 -10.89 33.07
C VAL A 44 15.64 -9.69 32.36
N ASP A 45 15.70 -9.68 31.02
CA ASP A 45 15.03 -8.68 30.21
C ASP A 45 13.58 -9.16 29.98
N VAL A 46 12.61 -8.42 30.53
CA VAL A 46 11.16 -8.69 30.36
C VAL A 46 10.57 -7.73 29.35
N ARG A 47 9.85 -8.26 28.39
CA ARG A 47 9.25 -7.52 27.28
C ARG A 47 7.74 -7.59 27.32
N ASP A 48 7.10 -6.47 27.05
CA ASP A 48 5.72 -6.40 26.60
C ASP A 48 5.59 -5.46 25.38
N ARG A 49 4.37 -5.12 24.94
CA ARG A 49 4.18 -4.26 23.78
C ARG A 49 4.69 -2.82 23.94
N SER A 50 4.92 -2.36 25.17
CA SER A 50 5.42 -1.00 25.44
C SER A 50 6.94 -0.91 25.41
N GLY A 51 7.64 -2.03 25.55
CA GLY A 51 9.09 -2.08 25.56
C GLY A 51 9.67 -3.17 26.46
N ILE A 52 10.91 -2.96 26.88
CA ILE A 52 11.71 -3.90 27.67
C ILE A 52 12.10 -3.22 28.98
N ILE A 53 12.06 -3.97 30.09
CA ILE A 53 12.64 -3.58 31.37
C ILE A 53 13.60 -4.67 31.83
N GLN A 54 14.74 -4.28 32.41
CA GLN A 54 15.67 -5.21 33.05
C GLN A 54 15.25 -5.47 34.48
N VAL A 55 15.21 -6.74 34.86
CA VAL A 55 15.05 -7.21 36.22
C VAL A 55 16.38 -7.75 36.69
N VAL A 56 16.82 -7.39 37.92
CA VAL A 56 18.12 -7.79 38.46
C VAL A 56 17.92 -8.51 39.77
N CYS A 57 18.40 -9.76 39.83
CA CYS A 57 18.47 -10.54 41.04
C CYS A 57 19.93 -10.62 41.51
N GLU A 58 20.24 -10.05 42.65
CA GLU A 58 21.60 -9.93 43.20
C GLU A 58 21.66 -10.55 44.61
N GLU A 59 22.70 -11.32 44.87
CA GLU A 59 22.95 -11.88 46.18
C GLU A 59 23.06 -10.76 47.24
N GLY A 60 22.38 -10.94 48.39
CA GLY A 60 22.28 -9.93 49.44
C GLY A 60 21.15 -8.91 49.27
N LYS A 61 20.55 -8.77 48.08
CA LYS A 61 19.37 -7.92 47.82
C LYS A 61 18.12 -8.73 47.46
N THR A 62 18.29 -9.93 46.94
CA THR A 62 17.22 -10.82 46.49
C THR A 62 17.34 -12.15 47.23
N ASP A 63 16.20 -12.77 47.57
CA ASP A 63 16.15 -14.10 48.18
C ASP A 63 16.82 -15.15 47.29
N ALA A 64 17.59 -16.08 47.88
CA ALA A 64 18.36 -17.09 47.15
C ALA A 64 17.46 -17.99 46.27
N ALA A 65 16.26 -18.36 46.76
CA ALA A 65 15.31 -19.17 45.99
C ALA A 65 14.77 -18.39 44.78
N LEU A 66 14.63 -17.08 44.92
CA LEU A 66 14.21 -16.21 43.82
C LEU A 66 15.32 -16.05 42.75
N ILE A 67 16.58 -15.96 43.18
CA ILE A 67 17.75 -15.95 42.27
C ILE A 67 17.82 -17.26 41.49
N GLU A 68 17.69 -18.41 42.16
CA GLU A 68 17.68 -19.72 41.51
C GLU A 68 16.54 -19.83 40.49
N LYS A 69 15.35 -19.40 40.87
CA LYS A 69 14.17 -19.37 39.98
C LYS A 69 14.39 -18.47 38.77
N ALA A 70 14.91 -17.26 38.98
CA ALA A 70 15.24 -16.32 37.89
C ALA A 70 16.32 -16.89 36.97
N ALA A 71 17.34 -17.58 37.51
CA ALA A 71 18.38 -18.22 36.70
C ALA A 71 17.83 -19.34 35.79
N GLY A 72 16.77 -20.02 36.23
CA GLY A 72 16.09 -21.08 35.47
C GLY A 72 15.15 -20.60 34.36
N LEU A 73 14.89 -19.30 34.26
CA LEU A 73 14.00 -18.74 33.20
C LEU A 73 14.59 -18.93 31.81
N ARG A 74 13.73 -19.27 30.85
CA ARG A 74 14.09 -19.39 29.45
C ARG A 74 13.38 -18.30 28.61
N SER A 75 13.90 -18.08 27.40
CA SER A 75 13.30 -17.14 26.45
C SER A 75 11.82 -17.48 26.20
N GLU A 76 11.02 -16.44 26.11
CA GLU A 76 9.57 -16.48 25.85
C GLU A 76 8.73 -17.09 27.00
N TYR A 77 9.30 -17.42 28.16
CA TYR A 77 8.49 -17.70 29.34
C TYR A 77 7.65 -16.48 29.72
N VAL A 78 6.41 -16.67 30.09
CA VAL A 78 5.53 -15.60 30.59
C VAL A 78 5.69 -15.50 32.09
N VAL A 79 6.04 -14.31 32.58
CA VAL A 79 6.32 -14.06 33.99
C VAL A 79 5.49 -12.91 34.56
N ALA A 80 5.20 -12.98 35.83
CA ALA A 80 4.75 -11.86 36.65
C ALA A 80 5.81 -11.60 37.73
N ILE A 81 6.22 -10.35 37.85
CA ILE A 81 7.29 -9.91 38.74
C ILE A 81 6.80 -8.75 39.58
N VAL A 82 6.85 -8.91 40.90
CA VAL A 82 6.63 -7.83 41.84
C VAL A 82 8.01 -7.40 42.37
N GLY A 83 8.30 -6.12 42.33
CA GLY A 83 9.60 -5.60 42.73
C GLY A 83 9.62 -4.09 42.90
N GLU A 84 10.75 -3.59 43.35
CA GLU A 84 11.00 -2.16 43.49
C GLU A 84 11.80 -1.64 42.29
N VAL A 85 11.40 -0.50 41.75
CA VAL A 85 12.16 0.18 40.72
C VAL A 85 13.36 0.86 41.31
N ALA A 86 14.55 0.55 40.84
CA ALA A 86 15.81 1.16 41.29
C ALA A 86 16.55 1.82 40.11
N MET A 87 17.35 2.82 40.40
CA MET A 87 18.32 3.32 39.44
C MET A 87 19.35 2.24 39.16
N ARG A 88 19.73 2.09 37.91
CA ARG A 88 20.71 1.07 37.52
C ARG A 88 22.05 1.30 38.23
N SER A 89 22.60 0.26 38.81
CA SER A 89 23.89 0.32 39.49
C SER A 89 25.10 0.39 38.55
N GLY A 90 24.92 -0.01 37.27
CA GLY A 90 25.94 -0.01 36.24
C GLY A 90 25.73 1.10 35.20
N ALA A 91 26.38 0.97 34.05
CA ALA A 91 26.22 1.91 32.93
C ALA A 91 24.78 1.91 32.39
N VAL A 92 24.28 3.08 31.98
CA VAL A 92 23.00 3.23 31.31
C VAL A 92 22.99 2.40 30.01
N ASN A 93 21.86 1.78 29.72
CA ASN A 93 21.69 1.01 28.50
C ASN A 93 20.87 1.80 27.47
N ASP A 94 21.54 2.53 26.61
CA ASP A 94 20.90 3.39 25.59
C ASP A 94 20.08 2.63 24.54
N LYS A 95 20.12 1.28 24.56
CA LYS A 95 19.38 0.43 23.60
C LYS A 95 17.92 0.20 23.98
N ILE A 96 17.54 0.53 25.22
CA ILE A 96 16.16 0.41 25.71
C ILE A 96 15.73 1.70 26.38
N ALA A 97 14.47 2.09 26.22
CA ALA A 97 13.95 3.33 26.80
C ALA A 97 14.03 3.40 28.33
N THR A 98 14.00 2.23 28.99
CA THR A 98 14.11 2.06 30.45
C THR A 98 15.54 1.85 30.93
N GLY A 99 16.54 2.21 30.12
CA GLY A 99 17.94 1.86 30.35
C GLY A 99 18.62 2.49 31.57
N GLU A 100 18.02 3.51 32.18
CA GLU A 100 18.49 4.15 33.41
C GLU A 100 18.07 3.39 34.70
N ILE A 101 17.05 2.53 34.60
CA ILE A 101 16.43 1.85 35.73
C ILE A 101 16.47 0.34 35.59
N GLU A 102 16.21 -0.34 36.68
CA GLU A 102 16.06 -1.79 36.79
C GLU A 102 15.02 -2.12 37.88
N VAL A 103 14.43 -3.31 37.83
CA VAL A 103 13.51 -3.79 38.86
C VAL A 103 14.21 -4.82 39.71
N ILE A 104 14.23 -4.61 41.04
CA ILE A 104 14.73 -5.57 42.01
C ILE A 104 13.52 -6.38 42.51
N PRO A 105 13.42 -7.69 42.16
CA PRO A 105 12.22 -8.46 42.43
C PRO A 105 12.13 -8.90 43.89
N SER A 106 10.92 -8.82 44.45
CA SER A 106 10.52 -9.43 45.73
C SER A 106 9.65 -10.68 45.53
N GLU A 107 9.04 -10.83 44.34
CA GLU A 107 8.26 -12.00 43.97
C GLU A 107 8.38 -12.23 42.45
N LEU A 108 8.48 -13.50 42.04
CA LEU A 108 8.50 -13.91 40.64
C LEU A 108 7.63 -15.15 40.45
N ARG A 109 6.66 -15.08 39.55
CA ARG A 109 5.84 -16.23 39.14
C ARG A 109 6.05 -16.54 37.67
N ILE A 110 6.17 -17.84 37.37
CA ILE A 110 6.17 -18.34 35.99
C ILE A 110 4.70 -18.64 35.61
N LEU A 111 4.08 -17.75 34.86
CA LEU A 111 2.68 -17.91 34.45
C LEU A 111 2.51 -18.94 33.33
N SER A 112 3.53 -19.04 32.46
CA SER A 112 3.56 -20.05 31.39
C SER A 112 5.00 -20.32 30.97
N GLU A 113 5.34 -21.57 30.82
CA GLU A 113 6.59 -22.00 30.18
C GLU A 113 6.44 -21.97 28.66
N ALA A 114 7.55 -21.87 27.96
CA ALA A 114 7.57 -21.85 26.50
C ALA A 114 8.55 -22.89 25.93
N LEU A 115 8.23 -23.46 24.79
CA LEU A 115 9.20 -24.17 23.99
C LEU A 115 10.18 -23.16 23.35
N THR A 116 11.34 -23.63 22.92
CA THR A 116 12.28 -22.80 22.16
C THR A 116 11.60 -22.35 20.87
N PRO A 117 11.49 -21.02 20.63
CA PRO A 117 10.90 -20.52 19.40
C PRO A 117 11.65 -21.01 18.15
N PRO A 118 10.95 -21.23 17.01
CA PRO A 118 11.59 -21.68 15.76
C PRO A 118 12.51 -20.62 15.14
N PHE A 119 12.45 -19.39 15.60
CA PHE A 119 13.32 -18.27 15.22
C PHE A 119 13.44 -17.25 16.36
N PRO A 120 14.52 -16.45 16.39
CA PRO A 120 14.67 -15.37 17.36
C PRO A 120 13.60 -14.29 17.18
N ILE A 121 12.99 -13.84 18.29
CA ILE A 121 12.02 -12.74 18.28
C ILE A 121 12.79 -11.43 18.47
N GLU A 122 13.24 -10.89 17.36
CA GLU A 122 14.05 -9.67 17.30
C GLU A 122 13.69 -8.82 16.09
N GLU A 123 13.94 -7.52 16.15
CA GLU A 123 13.71 -6.60 15.06
C GLU A 123 14.59 -6.95 13.83
N ASN A 124 14.11 -6.59 12.66
CA ASN A 124 14.81 -6.83 11.38
C ASN A 124 15.21 -8.29 11.17
N SER A 125 14.36 -9.23 11.58
CA SER A 125 14.62 -10.67 11.49
C SER A 125 14.97 -11.09 10.06
N LYS A 126 16.04 -11.89 9.91
CA LYS A 126 16.47 -12.50 8.64
C LYS A 126 15.82 -13.86 8.37
N THR A 127 14.91 -14.28 9.22
CA THR A 127 14.16 -15.53 9.07
C THR A 127 13.28 -15.45 7.83
N LYS A 128 13.24 -16.52 7.04
CA LYS A 128 12.41 -16.62 5.84
C LYS A 128 10.96 -16.31 6.15
N GLU A 129 10.30 -15.59 5.24
CA GLU A 129 8.91 -15.13 5.42
C GLU A 129 7.95 -16.28 5.70
N GLU A 130 8.09 -17.42 4.99
CA GLU A 130 7.21 -18.57 5.16
C GLU A 130 7.24 -19.12 6.60
N VAL A 131 8.42 -19.17 7.23
CA VAL A 131 8.56 -19.61 8.60
C VAL A 131 7.91 -18.61 9.56
N ARG A 132 8.12 -17.31 9.33
CA ARG A 132 7.51 -16.24 10.14
C ARG A 132 5.98 -16.23 10.01
N LEU A 133 5.45 -16.44 8.82
CA LEU A 133 4.00 -16.50 8.58
C LEU A 133 3.35 -17.78 9.13
N LYS A 134 4.07 -18.91 9.13
CA LYS A 134 3.58 -20.13 9.77
C LYS A 134 3.44 -19.97 11.29
N TYR A 135 4.36 -19.25 11.92
CA TYR A 135 4.32 -18.95 13.35
C TYR A 135 4.02 -17.46 13.59
N ARG A 136 3.05 -16.90 12.85
CA ARG A 136 2.76 -15.45 12.84
C ARG A 136 2.50 -14.88 14.22
N TYR A 137 1.89 -15.64 15.14
CA TYR A 137 1.68 -15.23 16.53
C TYR A 137 2.99 -15.01 17.32
N LEU A 138 4.09 -15.64 16.92
CA LEU A 138 5.42 -15.37 17.46
C LEU A 138 6.06 -14.16 16.75
N ASP A 139 5.95 -14.11 15.43
CA ASP A 139 6.47 -12.99 14.63
C ASP A 139 5.86 -11.65 15.07
N LEU A 140 4.57 -11.64 15.42
CA LEU A 140 3.86 -10.47 15.96
C LEU A 140 4.34 -10.01 17.36
N ARG A 141 5.22 -10.75 18.03
CA ARG A 141 5.90 -10.30 19.26
C ARG A 141 7.08 -9.37 18.97
N ARG A 142 7.53 -9.28 17.72
CA ARG A 142 8.62 -8.39 17.32
C ARG A 142 8.17 -6.93 17.43
N ALA A 143 9.05 -6.09 17.99
CA ALA A 143 8.73 -4.69 18.26
C ALA A 143 8.46 -3.88 16.98
N ASP A 144 9.17 -4.17 15.88
CA ASP A 144 8.96 -3.51 14.59
C ASP A 144 7.55 -3.79 14.03
N LEU A 145 7.08 -5.04 14.03
CA LEU A 145 5.72 -5.37 13.59
C LEU A 145 4.65 -4.81 14.54
N GLN A 146 4.91 -4.81 15.85
CA GLN A 146 3.98 -4.21 16.81
C GLN A 146 3.85 -2.70 16.57
N ARG A 147 4.95 -1.99 16.33
CA ARG A 147 4.92 -0.55 15.97
C ARG A 147 4.07 -0.29 14.73
N ASN A 148 4.22 -1.12 13.67
CA ASN A 148 3.43 -0.99 12.46
C ASN A 148 1.93 -1.15 12.73
N LEU A 149 1.52 -2.16 13.50
CA LEU A 149 0.11 -2.37 13.85
C LEU A 149 -0.43 -1.30 14.81
N MET A 150 0.39 -0.79 15.73
CA MET A 150 0.01 0.34 16.59
C MET A 150 -0.18 1.61 15.76
N MET A 151 0.70 1.88 14.79
CA MET A 151 0.55 2.98 13.84
C MET A 151 -0.76 2.85 13.06
N LYS A 152 -1.07 1.67 12.53
CA LYS A 152 -2.34 1.42 11.84
C LYS A 152 -3.55 1.72 12.73
N SER A 153 -3.51 1.27 13.98
CA SER A 153 -4.57 1.54 14.97
C SER A 153 -4.72 3.05 15.24
N GLN A 154 -3.62 3.77 15.34
CA GLN A 154 -3.61 5.23 15.53
C GLN A 154 -4.21 5.94 14.31
N VAL A 155 -3.79 5.58 13.10
CA VAL A 155 -4.36 6.13 11.85
C VAL A 155 -5.88 5.91 11.81
N MET A 156 -6.36 4.69 12.12
CA MET A 156 -7.80 4.40 12.14
C MET A 156 -8.57 5.26 13.16
N THR A 157 -7.98 5.49 14.33
CA THR A 157 -8.60 6.34 15.37
C THR A 157 -8.67 7.80 14.93
N LEU A 158 -7.58 8.34 14.39
CA LEU A 158 -7.53 9.71 13.86
C LEU A 158 -8.46 9.91 12.66
N THR A 159 -8.57 8.90 11.79
CA THR A 159 -9.51 8.90 10.66
C THR A 159 -10.94 9.13 11.16
N ARG A 160 -11.40 8.33 12.12
CA ARG A 160 -12.76 8.47 12.68
C ARG A 160 -12.95 9.83 13.33
N GLN A 161 -11.96 10.28 14.09
CA GLN A 161 -12.02 11.59 14.75
C GLN A 161 -12.12 12.73 13.73
N PHE A 162 -11.22 12.76 12.75
CA PHE A 162 -11.20 13.81 11.73
C PHE A 162 -12.53 13.88 10.97
N PHE A 163 -12.99 12.76 10.40
CA PHE A 163 -14.19 12.75 9.59
C PHE A 163 -15.46 13.02 10.42
N SER A 164 -15.49 12.60 11.68
CA SER A 164 -16.59 12.99 12.60
C SER A 164 -16.62 14.49 12.85
N GLU A 165 -15.48 15.14 13.03
CA GLU A 165 -15.36 16.60 13.19
C GLU A 165 -15.76 17.34 11.90
N GLU A 166 -15.53 16.75 10.72
CA GLU A 166 -15.98 17.27 9.42
C GLU A 166 -17.45 16.97 9.10
N GLY A 167 -18.20 16.38 10.04
CA GLY A 167 -19.63 16.10 9.90
C GLY A 167 -19.98 14.85 9.10
N PHE A 168 -19.04 13.94 8.92
CA PHE A 168 -19.30 12.63 8.31
C PHE A 168 -19.94 11.67 9.32
N LEU A 169 -20.85 10.84 8.82
CA LEU A 169 -21.46 9.75 9.56
C LEU A 169 -20.78 8.42 9.17
N GLU A 170 -20.26 7.69 10.15
CA GLU A 170 -19.75 6.34 9.91
C GLU A 170 -20.96 5.38 9.82
N VAL A 171 -21.17 4.78 8.65
CA VAL A 171 -22.28 3.86 8.37
C VAL A 171 -21.73 2.56 7.81
N GLU A 172 -22.07 1.44 8.47
CA GLU A 172 -21.71 0.11 7.99
C GLU A 172 -22.59 -0.31 6.82
N THR A 173 -21.99 -0.93 5.81
CA THR A 173 -22.67 -1.50 4.65
C THR A 173 -22.60 -3.02 4.66
N PRO A 174 -23.52 -3.74 4.00
CA PRO A 174 -23.52 -5.19 3.98
C PRO A 174 -22.21 -5.79 3.41
N VAL A 175 -21.69 -6.81 4.09
CA VAL A 175 -20.63 -7.68 3.56
C VAL A 175 -21.21 -8.81 2.71
N LEU A 176 -22.42 -9.28 3.03
CA LEU A 176 -23.17 -10.25 2.23
C LEU A 176 -24.08 -9.50 1.24
N GLY A 177 -23.53 -9.14 0.09
CA GLY A 177 -24.21 -8.37 -0.93
C GLY A 177 -24.60 -9.21 -2.15
N LYS A 178 -25.16 -8.53 -3.16
CA LYS A 178 -25.35 -9.08 -4.50
C LYS A 178 -23.98 -9.07 -5.22
N SER A 179 -23.68 -10.15 -5.97
CA SER A 179 -22.50 -10.15 -6.82
C SER A 179 -22.62 -9.11 -7.93
N THR A 180 -21.72 -8.15 -7.92
CA THR A 180 -21.63 -7.04 -8.89
C THR A 180 -20.15 -6.77 -9.18
N PRO A 181 -19.50 -7.61 -10.02
CA PRO A 181 -18.06 -7.49 -10.27
C PRO A 181 -17.68 -6.11 -10.82
N GLU A 182 -16.69 -5.47 -10.17
CA GLU A 182 -16.16 -4.12 -10.49
C GLU A 182 -14.70 -4.20 -10.96
N GLY A 183 -14.38 -5.12 -11.88
CA GLY A 183 -13.03 -5.30 -12.42
C GLY A 183 -12.31 -6.57 -11.94
N ALA A 184 -12.36 -6.94 -10.65
CA ALA A 184 -11.89 -8.21 -10.13
C ALA A 184 -13.03 -9.25 -10.07
N ARG A 185 -12.71 -10.51 -9.75
CA ARG A 185 -13.73 -11.52 -9.44
C ARG A 185 -14.20 -11.37 -8.00
N ASP A 186 -15.49 -11.65 -7.77
CA ASP A 186 -16.06 -11.67 -6.42
C ASP A 186 -15.79 -13.02 -5.74
N TYR A 187 -15.53 -13.00 -4.44
CA TYR A 187 -15.66 -14.18 -3.60
C TYR A 187 -17.13 -14.48 -3.38
N LEU A 188 -17.55 -15.72 -3.64
CA LEU A 188 -18.93 -16.14 -3.53
C LEU A 188 -19.17 -16.94 -2.25
N VAL A 189 -20.28 -16.62 -1.56
CA VAL A 189 -20.73 -17.31 -0.34
C VAL A 189 -22.09 -17.95 -0.62
N PRO A 190 -22.23 -19.28 -0.58
CA PRO A 190 -23.48 -19.94 -0.86
C PRO A 190 -24.53 -19.67 0.23
N SER A 191 -25.80 -19.53 -0.18
CA SER A 191 -26.92 -19.34 0.73
C SER A 191 -27.61 -20.67 1.08
N ARG A 192 -27.60 -21.04 2.36
CA ARG A 192 -28.35 -22.22 2.82
C ARG A 192 -29.86 -22.02 2.74
N VAL A 193 -30.34 -20.79 2.93
CA VAL A 193 -31.78 -20.46 2.96
C VAL A 193 -32.34 -20.32 1.55
N HIS A 194 -31.51 -19.97 0.57
CA HIS A 194 -31.88 -19.86 -0.85
C HIS A 194 -31.00 -20.79 -1.67
N PRO A 195 -31.32 -22.09 -1.77
CA PRO A 195 -30.50 -23.07 -2.49
C PRO A 195 -30.22 -22.63 -3.94
N GLY A 196 -28.99 -22.78 -4.38
CA GLY A 196 -28.53 -22.36 -5.71
C GLY A 196 -28.25 -20.85 -5.85
N SER A 197 -28.43 -20.06 -4.79
CA SER A 197 -28.11 -18.63 -4.76
C SER A 197 -26.88 -18.36 -3.92
N PHE A 198 -26.14 -17.29 -4.30
CA PHE A 198 -24.89 -16.91 -3.66
C PHE A 198 -24.91 -15.42 -3.29
N TYR A 199 -24.27 -15.08 -2.19
CA TYR A 199 -23.85 -13.72 -1.90
C TYR A 199 -22.47 -13.48 -2.53
N GLY A 200 -22.22 -12.25 -2.97
CA GLY A 200 -20.89 -11.77 -3.31
C GLY A 200 -20.29 -10.99 -2.15
N LEU A 201 -19.02 -11.23 -1.81
CA LEU A 201 -18.28 -10.37 -0.88
C LEU A 201 -17.90 -9.07 -1.60
N PRO A 202 -18.05 -7.88 -0.98
CA PRO A 202 -17.90 -6.60 -1.66
C PRO A 202 -16.45 -6.31 -2.03
N GLN A 203 -16.23 -5.87 -3.26
CA GLN A 203 -14.94 -5.32 -3.69
C GLN A 203 -14.74 -3.89 -3.16
N SER A 204 -15.83 -3.18 -3.00
CA SER A 204 -15.95 -1.87 -2.35
C SER A 204 -17.42 -1.63 -1.93
N PRO A 205 -17.72 -0.67 -1.05
CA PRO A 205 -19.09 -0.29 -0.72
C PRO A 205 -19.72 0.67 -1.76
N GLN A 206 -19.21 0.72 -2.99
CA GLN A 206 -19.56 1.74 -4.01
C GLN A 206 -21.06 1.93 -4.22
N LEU A 207 -21.80 0.86 -4.41
CA LEU A 207 -23.24 0.96 -4.68
C LEU A 207 -24.02 1.41 -3.45
N TYR A 208 -23.64 0.95 -2.27
CA TYR A 208 -24.31 1.29 -1.02
C TYR A 208 -24.04 2.74 -0.60
N LYS A 209 -22.82 3.25 -0.78
CA LYS A 209 -22.55 4.65 -0.42
C LYS A 209 -23.28 5.63 -1.33
N GLN A 210 -23.47 5.31 -2.63
CA GLN A 210 -24.33 6.10 -3.51
C GLN A 210 -25.79 6.05 -3.07
N LEU A 211 -26.31 4.90 -2.62
CA LEU A 211 -27.65 4.79 -2.02
C LEU A 211 -27.79 5.63 -0.73
N LEU A 212 -26.74 5.74 0.08
CA LEU A 212 -26.73 6.61 1.26
C LEU A 212 -26.83 8.08 0.87
N MET A 213 -26.20 8.49 -0.24
CA MET A 213 -26.39 9.86 -0.78
C MET A 213 -27.85 10.08 -1.21
N CYS A 214 -28.46 9.13 -1.94
CA CYS A 214 -29.89 9.16 -2.26
C CYS A 214 -30.77 9.21 -1.00
N SER A 215 -30.30 8.66 0.10
CA SER A 215 -31.00 8.62 1.40
C SER A 215 -30.81 9.89 2.24
N GLY A 216 -30.05 10.88 1.76
CA GLY A 216 -29.85 12.17 2.41
C GLY A 216 -28.83 12.16 3.56
N PHE A 217 -27.87 11.24 3.56
CA PHE A 217 -26.81 11.20 4.58
C PHE A 217 -25.71 12.26 4.39
N ASP A 218 -25.71 12.97 3.27
CA ASP A 218 -24.77 14.03 2.88
C ASP A 218 -23.28 13.68 2.90
N ARG A 219 -22.77 13.18 4.02
CA ARG A 219 -21.36 12.83 4.21
C ARG A 219 -21.24 11.47 4.89
N TYR A 220 -20.76 10.50 4.15
CA TYR A 220 -20.55 9.13 4.59
C TYR A 220 -19.07 8.81 4.71
N ILE A 221 -18.71 8.05 5.74
CA ILE A 221 -17.41 7.41 5.93
C ILE A 221 -17.59 5.97 6.42
N GLN A 222 -16.69 5.08 6.02
CA GLN A 222 -16.58 3.74 6.59
C GLN A 222 -15.15 3.24 6.51
N ILE A 223 -14.65 2.61 7.56
CA ILE A 223 -13.45 1.78 7.48
C ILE A 223 -13.91 0.38 7.06
N ALA A 224 -13.99 0.18 5.75
CA ALA A 224 -14.64 -0.96 5.12
C ALA A 224 -13.68 -2.13 4.88
N ARG A 225 -14.13 -3.35 5.17
CA ARG A 225 -13.44 -4.56 4.74
C ARG A 225 -13.88 -4.93 3.32
N CYS A 226 -12.89 -5.05 2.42
CA CYS A 226 -13.08 -5.31 0.99
C CYS A 226 -12.38 -6.61 0.58
N PHE A 227 -12.86 -7.23 -0.50
CA PHE A 227 -12.43 -8.54 -0.95
C PHE A 227 -12.27 -8.54 -2.49
N ARG A 228 -11.16 -9.06 -3.00
CA ARG A 228 -10.92 -9.22 -4.45
C ARG A 228 -10.21 -10.53 -4.73
N ASP A 229 -10.80 -11.35 -5.57
CA ASP A 229 -10.16 -12.57 -6.06
C ASP A 229 -9.33 -12.25 -7.30
N GLU A 230 -8.08 -11.89 -7.07
CA GLU A 230 -7.11 -11.52 -8.10
C GLU A 230 -5.69 -12.00 -7.74
N ASP A 231 -4.78 -11.96 -8.70
CA ASP A 231 -3.38 -12.33 -8.48
C ASP A 231 -2.71 -11.39 -7.47
N LEU A 232 -2.07 -12.00 -6.46
CA LEU A 232 -1.45 -11.24 -5.38
C LEU A 232 -0.05 -10.74 -5.75
N ARG A 233 0.24 -9.51 -5.31
CA ARG A 233 1.54 -8.85 -5.40
C ARG A 233 2.00 -8.40 -4.02
N ALA A 234 3.16 -7.76 -3.93
CA ALA A 234 3.71 -7.26 -2.66
C ALA A 234 2.78 -6.25 -1.96
N ASP A 235 1.98 -5.51 -2.72
CA ASP A 235 1.05 -4.47 -2.29
C ASP A 235 -0.44 -4.87 -2.42
N ARG A 236 -0.74 -6.16 -2.63
CA ARG A 236 -2.10 -6.68 -2.77
C ARG A 236 -2.38 -7.87 -1.86
N GLN A 237 -3.59 -7.90 -1.31
CA GLN A 237 -4.14 -9.00 -0.52
C GLN A 237 -5.56 -9.30 -0.98
N PRO A 238 -6.04 -10.56 -0.85
CA PRO A 238 -7.40 -10.92 -1.27
C PRO A 238 -8.47 -10.27 -0.40
N GLU A 239 -8.09 -9.85 0.80
CA GLU A 239 -8.89 -9.10 1.75
C GLU A 239 -8.07 -7.92 2.31
N PHE A 240 -8.63 -6.73 2.26
CA PHE A 240 -7.94 -5.49 2.62
C PHE A 240 -8.92 -4.48 3.23
N THR A 241 -8.39 -3.37 3.74
CA THR A 241 -9.22 -2.35 4.40
C THR A 241 -9.15 -1.04 3.62
N HIS A 242 -10.32 -0.48 3.32
CA HIS A 242 -10.48 0.89 2.79
C HIS A 242 -10.91 1.88 3.86
N ILE A 243 -10.44 3.11 3.76
CA ILE A 243 -11.12 4.29 4.30
C ILE A 243 -11.96 4.80 3.14
N ASP A 244 -13.25 4.55 3.19
CA ASP A 244 -14.17 4.81 2.08
C ASP A 244 -15.12 5.96 2.44
N MET A 245 -15.29 6.93 1.53
CA MET A 245 -16.12 8.10 1.78
C MET A 245 -16.93 8.50 0.55
N GLU A 246 -18.05 9.20 0.81
CA GLU A 246 -18.89 9.81 -0.21
C GLU A 246 -19.54 11.10 0.34
N LEU A 247 -19.65 12.13 -0.50
CA LEU A 247 -20.21 13.44 -0.17
C LEU A 247 -21.24 13.84 -1.21
N SER A 248 -22.34 14.45 -0.76
CA SER A 248 -23.36 15.05 -1.62
C SER A 248 -23.10 16.54 -1.85
N PHE A 249 -23.59 17.07 -2.97
CA PHE A 249 -23.55 18.48 -3.35
C PHE A 249 -22.12 19.06 -3.45
N VAL A 250 -21.19 18.26 -3.98
CA VAL A 250 -19.79 18.60 -4.15
C VAL A 250 -19.30 18.27 -5.57
N ASP A 251 -18.21 18.89 -5.97
CA ASP A 251 -17.41 18.57 -7.14
C ASP A 251 -16.00 18.15 -6.73
N VAL A 252 -15.06 18.06 -7.65
CA VAL A 252 -13.67 17.60 -7.46
C VAL A 252 -12.94 18.38 -6.36
N ASP A 253 -13.07 19.71 -6.36
CA ASP A 253 -12.29 20.58 -5.47
C ASP A 253 -12.64 20.40 -3.99
N GLU A 254 -13.92 20.23 -3.65
CA GLU A 254 -14.34 20.02 -2.27
C GLU A 254 -13.88 18.67 -1.72
N VAL A 255 -13.86 17.63 -2.58
CA VAL A 255 -13.33 16.33 -2.17
C VAL A 255 -11.82 16.40 -1.94
N ILE A 256 -11.09 17.06 -2.84
CA ILE A 256 -9.64 17.25 -2.69
C ILE A 256 -9.33 18.03 -1.40
N ASP A 257 -10.01 19.15 -1.15
CA ASP A 257 -9.77 20.00 0.03
C ASP A 257 -9.90 19.22 1.35
N VAL A 258 -10.99 18.49 1.55
CA VAL A 258 -11.17 17.73 2.78
C VAL A 258 -10.11 16.65 2.95
N ASN A 259 -9.67 16.02 1.85
CA ASN A 259 -8.67 14.98 1.87
C ASN A 259 -7.24 15.52 2.07
N GLU A 260 -6.93 16.70 1.58
CA GLU A 260 -5.66 17.39 1.88
C GLU A 260 -5.52 17.67 3.37
N ARG A 261 -6.56 18.23 4.01
CA ARG A 261 -6.59 18.49 5.46
C ARG A 261 -6.52 17.18 6.29
N TYR A 262 -7.14 16.11 5.80
CA TYR A 262 -7.02 14.79 6.41
C TYR A 262 -5.58 14.26 6.38
N LEU A 263 -4.93 14.31 5.22
CA LEU A 263 -3.55 13.84 5.07
C LEU A 263 -2.57 14.68 5.90
N GLU A 264 -2.71 16.01 5.88
CA GLU A 264 -1.92 16.92 6.72
C GLU A 264 -2.00 16.50 8.19
N ARG A 265 -3.22 16.33 8.72
CA ARG A 265 -3.44 15.97 10.13
C ARG A 265 -2.85 14.60 10.47
N VAL A 266 -3.12 13.57 9.65
CA VAL A 266 -2.64 12.22 9.93
C VAL A 266 -1.12 12.15 9.90
N PHE A 267 -0.47 12.75 8.92
CA PHE A 267 1.00 12.76 8.83
C PHE A 267 1.62 13.55 9.97
N LYS A 268 1.03 14.68 10.34
CA LYS A 268 1.50 15.49 11.46
C LYS A 268 1.37 14.77 12.80
N GLU A 269 0.21 14.20 13.10
CA GLU A 269 -0.04 13.59 14.42
C GLU A 269 0.62 12.21 14.58
N VAL A 270 0.79 11.43 13.49
CA VAL A 270 1.38 10.08 13.55
C VAL A 270 2.90 10.11 13.37
N LEU A 271 3.41 10.93 12.45
CA LEU A 271 4.81 10.92 12.05
C LEU A 271 5.56 12.21 12.44
N GLY A 272 4.86 13.27 12.84
CA GLY A 272 5.45 14.60 13.05
C GLY A 272 5.88 15.28 11.74
N VAL A 273 5.38 14.83 10.60
CA VAL A 273 5.72 15.33 9.26
C VAL A 273 4.67 16.34 8.80
N ASP A 274 5.14 17.49 8.35
CA ASP A 274 4.28 18.51 7.73
C ASP A 274 4.05 18.15 6.24
N VAL A 275 2.79 18.14 5.81
CA VAL A 275 2.39 18.00 4.40
C VAL A 275 2.10 19.41 3.87
N PRO A 276 2.88 19.91 2.90
CA PRO A 276 2.61 21.24 2.33
C PRO A 276 1.28 21.25 1.57
N LEU A 277 0.42 22.23 1.88
CA LEU A 277 -0.85 22.43 1.18
C LEU A 277 -0.83 23.75 0.39
N PRO A 278 -1.53 23.83 -0.76
CA PRO A 278 -2.20 22.72 -1.42
C PRO A 278 -1.23 21.69 -2.00
N ILE A 279 -1.64 20.42 -2.08
CA ILE A 279 -0.85 19.39 -2.75
C ILE A 279 -0.84 19.67 -4.26
N GLN A 280 0.31 19.48 -4.89
CA GLN A 280 0.46 19.63 -6.34
C GLN A 280 -0.56 18.78 -7.10
N ARG A 281 -1.17 19.36 -8.14
CA ARG A 281 -2.05 18.64 -9.07
C ARG A 281 -1.39 18.58 -10.46
N MET A 282 -1.60 17.49 -11.15
CA MET A 282 -1.28 17.36 -12.57
C MET A 282 -2.33 16.48 -13.27
N THR A 283 -2.53 16.71 -14.56
CA THR A 283 -3.43 15.87 -15.35
C THR A 283 -2.81 14.50 -15.61
N TRP A 284 -3.64 13.50 -15.87
CA TRP A 284 -3.18 12.18 -16.28
C TRP A 284 -2.24 12.25 -17.49
N GLN A 285 -2.58 13.06 -18.48
CA GLN A 285 -1.75 13.24 -19.67
C GLN A 285 -0.37 13.82 -19.31
N GLU A 286 -0.32 14.83 -18.45
CA GLU A 286 0.94 15.40 -17.97
C GLU A 286 1.79 14.37 -17.20
N ALA A 287 1.15 13.57 -16.36
CA ALA A 287 1.85 12.51 -15.59
C ALA A 287 2.45 11.46 -16.54
N MET A 288 1.69 11.01 -17.55
CA MET A 288 2.17 10.07 -18.55
C MET A 288 3.30 10.66 -19.41
N ASP A 289 3.17 11.91 -19.84
CA ASP A 289 4.17 12.56 -20.69
C ASP A 289 5.49 12.82 -19.96
N ARG A 290 5.45 13.18 -18.67
CA ARG A 290 6.64 13.52 -17.89
C ARG A 290 7.25 12.33 -17.16
N PHE A 291 6.44 11.37 -16.76
CA PHE A 291 6.91 10.30 -15.86
C PHE A 291 6.64 8.89 -16.41
N GLY A 292 5.86 8.76 -17.46
CA GLY A 292 5.46 7.46 -18.03
C GLY A 292 4.59 6.64 -17.08
N SER A 293 3.89 7.29 -16.17
CA SER A 293 3.06 6.62 -15.15
C SER A 293 2.01 7.57 -14.59
N ASP A 294 0.81 7.06 -14.34
CA ASP A 294 -0.27 7.72 -13.61
C ASP A 294 -0.04 7.81 -12.09
N LYS A 295 1.04 7.22 -11.60
CA LYS A 295 1.47 7.26 -10.20
C LYS A 295 2.97 7.59 -10.10
N PRO A 296 3.36 8.82 -10.44
CA PRO A 296 4.76 9.23 -10.49
C PRO A 296 5.39 9.29 -9.11
N ASP A 297 6.63 8.85 -9.00
CA ASP A 297 7.47 9.13 -7.83
C ASP A 297 8.20 10.46 -8.03
N LEU A 298 7.89 11.44 -7.21
CA LEU A 298 8.42 12.80 -7.31
C LEU A 298 9.65 13.06 -6.42
N ARG A 299 10.18 12.05 -5.76
CA ARG A 299 11.38 12.19 -4.91
C ARG A 299 12.66 12.41 -5.69
N PHE A 300 12.65 12.19 -6.98
CA PHE A 300 13.81 12.34 -7.86
C PHE A 300 13.39 12.85 -9.24
N GLY A 301 14.36 13.41 -9.99
CA GLY A 301 14.14 13.90 -11.35
C GLY A 301 14.04 12.78 -12.39
N MET A 302 14.84 12.86 -13.46
CA MET A 302 14.84 11.96 -14.63
C MET A 302 13.46 11.91 -15.33
N GLU A 303 12.84 13.07 -15.51
CA GLU A 303 11.60 13.17 -16.29
C GLU A 303 11.83 12.71 -17.75
N LEU A 304 10.77 12.21 -18.37
CA LEU A 304 10.76 11.86 -19.78
C LEU A 304 10.79 13.16 -20.60
N THR A 305 11.69 13.24 -21.56
CA THR A 305 11.75 14.34 -22.53
C THR A 305 11.28 13.84 -23.88
N ASP A 306 10.26 14.49 -24.45
CA ASP A 306 9.81 14.21 -25.82
C ASP A 306 10.80 14.83 -26.81
N VAL A 307 11.40 13.99 -27.63
CA VAL A 307 12.36 14.39 -28.69
C VAL A 307 11.85 14.04 -30.09
N THR A 308 10.58 13.68 -30.21
CA THR A 308 9.97 13.22 -31.46
C THR A 308 10.23 14.20 -32.60
N ASP A 309 9.99 15.50 -32.37
CA ASP A 309 10.20 16.54 -33.40
C ASP A 309 11.67 16.74 -33.76
N VAL A 310 12.59 16.50 -32.82
CA VAL A 310 14.03 16.63 -33.04
C VAL A 310 14.55 15.53 -33.95
N VAL A 311 14.02 14.31 -33.83
CA VAL A 311 14.54 13.11 -34.49
C VAL A 311 13.69 12.59 -35.64
N LYS A 312 12.55 13.22 -35.96
CA LYS A 312 11.60 12.74 -36.97
C LYS A 312 12.16 12.60 -38.39
N ASN A 313 13.23 13.31 -38.71
CA ASN A 313 13.89 13.30 -40.03
C ASN A 313 15.31 12.72 -39.98
N CYS A 314 15.77 12.17 -38.84
CA CYS A 314 17.13 11.64 -38.72
C CYS A 314 17.33 10.33 -39.50
N GLY A 315 18.58 9.93 -39.72
CA GLY A 315 18.92 8.69 -40.44
C GLY A 315 18.70 7.40 -39.66
N PHE A 316 18.27 7.46 -38.40
CA PHE A 316 18.06 6.27 -37.58
C PHE A 316 16.63 5.73 -37.73
N SER A 317 16.48 4.68 -38.55
CA SER A 317 15.17 4.13 -38.95
C SER A 317 14.27 3.66 -37.80
N VAL A 318 14.82 3.37 -36.62
CA VAL A 318 14.02 3.01 -35.43
C VAL A 318 13.23 4.22 -34.95
N PHE A 319 13.82 5.41 -34.97
CA PHE A 319 13.14 6.65 -34.57
C PHE A 319 12.14 7.10 -35.62
N THR A 320 12.59 7.24 -36.87
CA THR A 320 11.69 7.67 -37.95
C THR A 320 10.54 6.72 -38.18
N GLY A 321 10.77 5.41 -38.10
CA GLY A 321 9.71 4.41 -38.21
C GLY A 321 8.69 4.44 -37.06
N ALA A 322 9.10 4.78 -35.84
CA ALA A 322 8.16 4.97 -34.74
C ALA A 322 7.26 6.20 -35.00
N VAL A 323 7.86 7.31 -35.44
CA VAL A 323 7.14 8.56 -35.75
C VAL A 323 6.17 8.37 -36.93
N GLU A 324 6.60 7.73 -38.00
CA GLU A 324 5.76 7.44 -39.19
C GLU A 324 4.53 6.58 -38.84
N ASN A 325 4.65 5.73 -37.82
CA ASN A 325 3.54 4.90 -37.32
C ASN A 325 2.71 5.59 -36.21
N GLY A 326 2.84 6.91 -36.04
CA GLY A 326 2.06 7.69 -35.06
C GLY A 326 2.48 7.49 -33.61
N GLY A 327 3.68 6.94 -33.37
CA GLY A 327 4.29 6.83 -32.05
C GLY A 327 5.15 8.03 -31.71
N SER A 328 5.90 7.92 -30.61
CA SER A 328 6.84 8.95 -30.15
C SER A 328 8.24 8.42 -29.86
N VAL A 329 9.18 9.34 -29.77
CA VAL A 329 10.54 9.09 -29.28
C VAL A 329 10.74 9.94 -28.03
N ARG A 330 10.95 9.28 -26.91
CA ARG A 330 11.23 9.96 -25.64
C ARG A 330 12.51 9.42 -25.02
N GLY A 331 13.11 10.23 -24.16
CA GLY A 331 14.33 9.85 -23.46
C GLY A 331 14.32 10.28 -22.02
N ILE A 332 15.19 9.67 -21.23
CA ILE A 332 15.53 10.10 -19.88
C ILE A 332 17.04 10.42 -19.80
N ASN A 333 17.39 11.40 -18.99
CA ASN A 333 18.76 11.78 -18.71
C ASN A 333 19.16 11.26 -17.31
N ALA A 334 19.98 10.20 -17.28
CA ALA A 334 20.59 9.70 -16.05
C ALA A 334 21.90 10.46 -15.79
N LYS A 335 21.80 11.56 -15.04
CA LYS A 335 22.89 12.47 -14.74
C LYS A 335 24.08 11.77 -14.07
N GLY A 336 25.29 12.06 -14.53
CA GLY A 336 26.52 11.49 -13.99
C GLY A 336 26.74 10.00 -14.31
N GLN A 337 25.93 9.38 -15.19
CA GLN A 337 26.01 7.95 -15.52
C GLN A 337 26.68 7.65 -16.87
N GLY A 338 27.34 8.64 -17.51
CA GLY A 338 28.04 8.48 -18.79
C GLY A 338 29.13 7.42 -18.78
N GLY A 339 29.72 7.11 -17.61
CA GLY A 339 30.67 6.02 -17.40
C GLY A 339 30.04 4.64 -17.21
N MET A 340 28.71 4.47 -17.32
CA MET A 340 28.04 3.19 -17.06
C MET A 340 28.58 2.07 -18.00
N PRO A 341 28.99 0.91 -17.44
CA PRO A 341 29.51 -0.20 -18.24
C PRO A 341 28.44 -0.75 -19.21
N ARG A 342 28.85 -1.10 -20.42
CA ARG A 342 27.98 -1.67 -21.47
C ARG A 342 27.11 -2.82 -20.95
N LYS A 343 27.66 -3.72 -20.16
CA LYS A 343 26.90 -4.84 -19.56
C LYS A 343 25.73 -4.38 -18.69
N LYS A 344 25.84 -3.23 -18.01
CA LYS A 344 24.73 -2.66 -17.25
C LYS A 344 23.67 -2.09 -18.19
N ILE A 345 24.05 -1.37 -19.23
CA ILE A 345 23.13 -0.85 -20.26
C ILE A 345 22.40 -2.00 -20.97
N ASP A 346 23.09 -3.11 -21.27
CA ASP A 346 22.47 -4.30 -21.86
C ASP A 346 21.41 -4.93 -20.92
N LYS A 347 21.61 -4.88 -19.59
CA LYS A 347 20.61 -5.31 -18.61
C LYS A 347 19.40 -4.37 -18.58
N LEU A 348 19.60 -3.04 -18.67
CA LEU A 348 18.53 -2.08 -18.78
C LEU A 348 17.73 -2.28 -20.07
N THR A 349 18.43 -2.62 -21.18
CA THR A 349 17.77 -2.97 -22.44
C THR A 349 16.92 -4.25 -22.32
N ALA A 350 17.39 -5.25 -21.58
CA ALA A 350 16.59 -6.45 -21.31
C ALA A 350 15.36 -6.10 -20.45
N PHE A 351 15.53 -5.27 -19.42
CA PHE A 351 14.47 -4.83 -18.53
C PHE A 351 13.32 -4.12 -19.26
N VAL A 352 13.62 -3.17 -20.16
CA VAL A 352 12.54 -2.44 -20.87
C VAL A 352 11.77 -3.33 -21.86
N LYS A 353 12.32 -4.45 -22.28
CA LYS A 353 11.61 -5.43 -23.13
C LYS A 353 10.46 -6.11 -22.40
N ASP A 354 10.56 -6.28 -21.09
CA ASP A 354 9.48 -6.82 -20.26
C ASP A 354 8.25 -5.88 -20.25
N TYR A 355 8.45 -4.61 -20.65
CA TYR A 355 7.42 -3.59 -20.81
C TYR A 355 7.04 -3.33 -22.27
N GLY A 356 7.41 -4.21 -23.18
CA GLY A 356 7.02 -4.18 -24.60
C GLY A 356 7.96 -3.41 -25.52
N ALA A 357 8.98 -2.71 -25.02
CA ALA A 357 9.95 -2.03 -25.87
C ALA A 357 10.81 -3.01 -26.67
N LYS A 358 11.04 -2.72 -27.96
CA LYS A 358 11.89 -3.57 -28.82
C LYS A 358 13.38 -3.44 -28.50
N GLY A 359 13.78 -2.34 -27.88
CA GLY A 359 15.16 -2.05 -27.50
C GLY A 359 15.28 -0.72 -26.77
N LEU A 360 16.51 -0.41 -26.35
CA LEU A 360 16.86 0.84 -25.70
C LEU A 360 18.03 1.47 -26.44
N ALA A 361 17.82 2.63 -27.05
CA ALA A 361 18.88 3.41 -27.68
C ALA A 361 19.57 4.26 -26.60
N TYR A 362 20.86 4.54 -26.75
CA TYR A 362 21.58 5.31 -25.74
C TYR A 362 22.67 6.22 -26.32
N ILE A 363 22.95 7.30 -25.58
CA ILE A 363 24.12 8.17 -25.72
C ILE A 363 24.79 8.27 -24.36
N ALA A 364 26.03 7.85 -24.25
CA ALA A 364 26.86 8.04 -23.06
C ALA A 364 27.91 9.13 -23.36
N ILE A 365 27.76 10.29 -22.70
CA ILE A 365 28.68 11.41 -22.81
C ILE A 365 29.75 11.21 -21.73
N GLN A 366 30.99 11.03 -22.14
CA GLN A 366 32.09 10.82 -21.21
C GLN A 366 32.51 12.14 -20.54
N GLU A 367 33.27 12.09 -19.47
CA GLU A 367 33.80 13.26 -18.76
C GLU A 367 34.63 14.19 -19.66
N ASP A 368 35.31 13.66 -20.68
CA ASP A 368 36.07 14.43 -21.67
C ASP A 368 35.20 14.98 -22.82
N GLY A 369 33.88 14.82 -22.75
CA GLY A 369 32.95 15.22 -23.78
C GLY A 369 32.82 14.24 -24.96
N SER A 370 33.61 13.17 -25.00
CA SER A 370 33.47 12.17 -26.06
C SER A 370 32.19 11.36 -25.93
N ILE A 371 31.58 10.98 -27.07
CA ILE A 371 30.29 10.32 -27.13
C ILE A 371 30.44 8.85 -27.51
N LYS A 372 29.81 7.97 -26.70
CA LYS A 372 29.54 6.57 -27.05
C LYS A 372 28.04 6.39 -27.25
N SER A 373 27.64 5.92 -28.43
CA SER A 373 26.20 5.76 -28.74
C SER A 373 25.96 4.47 -29.52
N SER A 374 24.75 3.92 -29.37
CA SER A 374 24.29 2.78 -30.17
C SER A 374 23.86 3.18 -31.59
N PHE A 375 23.65 4.46 -31.89
CA PHE A 375 23.06 4.93 -33.14
C PHE A 375 23.74 6.16 -33.74
N ALA A 376 24.80 6.72 -33.15
CA ALA A 376 25.49 7.94 -33.65
C ALA A 376 25.85 7.88 -35.12
N LYS A 377 26.23 6.72 -35.62
CA LYS A 377 26.62 6.51 -37.03
C LYS A 377 25.49 6.78 -38.05
N PHE A 378 24.24 6.91 -37.58
CA PHE A 378 23.07 7.15 -38.41
C PHE A 378 22.57 8.60 -38.30
N MET A 379 23.28 9.47 -37.56
CA MET A 379 22.91 10.87 -37.34
C MET A 379 24.04 11.79 -37.76
N THR A 380 23.68 13.01 -38.19
CA THR A 380 24.68 14.06 -38.42
C THR A 380 25.11 14.66 -37.07
N GLU A 381 26.23 15.44 -37.10
CA GLU A 381 26.70 16.15 -35.88
C GLU A 381 25.63 17.14 -35.38
N GLU A 382 24.97 17.88 -36.29
CA GLU A 382 23.93 18.85 -35.95
C GLU A 382 22.71 18.18 -35.32
N GLU A 383 22.28 17.02 -35.84
CA GLU A 383 21.17 16.24 -35.27
C GLU A 383 21.52 15.72 -33.87
N MET A 384 22.77 15.24 -33.69
CA MET A 384 23.26 14.74 -32.40
C MET A 384 23.33 15.88 -31.38
N ASP A 385 23.87 17.04 -31.74
CA ASP A 385 23.95 18.22 -30.87
C ASP A 385 22.56 18.74 -30.50
N ALA A 386 21.62 18.76 -31.44
CA ALA A 386 20.23 19.15 -31.19
C ALA A 386 19.56 18.19 -30.19
N LEU A 387 19.80 16.88 -30.33
CA LEU A 387 19.25 15.86 -29.43
C LEU A 387 19.84 15.98 -28.01
N ILE A 388 21.15 16.13 -27.87
CA ILE A 388 21.84 16.32 -26.59
C ILE A 388 21.34 17.58 -25.89
N LYS A 389 21.19 18.68 -26.65
CA LYS A 389 20.66 19.95 -26.15
C LYS A 389 19.21 19.82 -25.70
N ALA A 390 18.34 19.15 -26.47
CA ALA A 390 16.94 18.91 -26.11
C ALA A 390 16.82 18.11 -24.81
N MET A 391 17.75 17.17 -24.58
CA MET A 391 17.81 16.37 -23.34
C MET A 391 18.41 17.12 -22.15
N GLY A 392 18.91 18.36 -22.32
CA GLY A 392 19.60 19.12 -21.26
C GLY A 392 20.79 18.37 -20.68
N ALA A 393 21.53 17.65 -21.55
CA ALA A 393 22.61 16.78 -21.12
C ALA A 393 23.97 17.49 -21.13
N GLU A 394 24.85 17.06 -20.22
CA GLU A 394 26.19 17.57 -20.00
C GLU A 394 27.21 16.41 -20.07
N ALA A 395 28.49 16.76 -20.03
CA ALA A 395 29.57 15.77 -19.92
C ALA A 395 29.36 14.93 -18.64
N GLY A 396 29.54 13.61 -18.77
CA GLY A 396 29.29 12.66 -17.70
C GLY A 396 27.87 12.06 -17.68
N ASP A 397 26.93 12.50 -18.53
CA ASP A 397 25.53 12.05 -18.53
C ASP A 397 25.29 10.82 -19.43
N LEU A 398 24.29 10.02 -19.07
CA LEU A 398 23.78 8.90 -19.88
C LEU A 398 22.35 9.19 -20.33
N LEU A 399 22.12 9.27 -21.62
CA LEU A 399 20.81 9.41 -22.23
C LEU A 399 20.29 8.05 -22.71
N LEU A 400 19.05 7.74 -22.39
CA LEU A 400 18.40 6.48 -22.72
C LEU A 400 17.08 6.78 -23.44
N PHE A 401 16.82 6.16 -24.59
CA PHE A 401 15.68 6.46 -25.45
C PHE A 401 14.87 5.22 -25.77
N ALA A 402 13.55 5.37 -25.78
CA ALA A 402 12.60 4.42 -26.34
C ALA A 402 11.82 5.07 -27.49
N ALA A 403 11.47 4.27 -28.48
CA ALA A 403 10.74 4.68 -29.67
C ALA A 403 9.74 3.59 -30.06
N ASP A 404 8.46 3.86 -29.91
CA ASP A 404 7.33 2.98 -30.28
C ASP A 404 6.00 3.74 -30.15
N LYS A 405 4.86 3.04 -30.12
CA LYS A 405 3.56 3.62 -29.70
C LYS A 405 3.68 4.27 -28.31
N ASN A 406 2.97 5.36 -28.07
CA ASN A 406 3.07 6.14 -26.82
C ASN A 406 2.98 5.26 -25.55
N LYS A 407 2.01 4.34 -25.50
CA LYS A 407 1.85 3.44 -24.34
C LYS A 407 3.12 2.63 -24.06
N VAL A 408 3.75 2.07 -25.07
CA VAL A 408 4.99 1.28 -24.91
C VAL A 408 6.13 2.17 -24.43
N VAL A 409 6.24 3.40 -24.96
CA VAL A 409 7.27 4.38 -24.57
C VAL A 409 7.07 4.79 -23.11
N TRP A 410 5.86 5.12 -22.71
CA TRP A 410 5.52 5.47 -21.34
C TRP A 410 5.81 4.32 -20.35
N ASP A 411 5.24 3.14 -20.62
CA ASP A 411 5.38 1.98 -19.74
C ASP A 411 6.87 1.58 -19.55
N SER A 412 7.64 1.58 -20.64
CA SER A 412 9.06 1.18 -20.61
C SER A 412 9.97 2.21 -19.94
N LEU A 413 9.83 3.51 -20.30
CA LEU A 413 10.65 4.56 -19.70
C LEU A 413 10.23 4.91 -18.28
N GLY A 414 8.93 4.87 -17.96
CA GLY A 414 8.44 5.07 -16.61
C GLY A 414 8.98 4.00 -15.64
N ALA A 415 8.94 2.73 -16.05
CA ALA A 415 9.55 1.64 -15.28
C ALA A 415 11.07 1.79 -15.17
N LEU A 416 11.75 2.12 -16.28
CA LEU A 416 13.20 2.32 -16.33
C LEU A 416 13.66 3.46 -15.41
N ARG A 417 12.90 4.55 -15.37
CA ARG A 417 13.13 5.69 -14.47
C ARG A 417 13.20 5.25 -13.01
N VAL A 418 12.23 4.46 -12.57
CA VAL A 418 12.14 3.97 -11.18
C VAL A 418 13.25 2.94 -10.90
N GLU A 419 13.55 2.06 -11.86
CA GLU A 419 14.62 1.06 -11.72
C GLU A 419 16.00 1.74 -11.57
N LEU A 420 16.27 2.77 -12.38
CA LEU A 420 17.50 3.55 -12.24
C LEU A 420 17.57 4.27 -10.90
N ALA A 421 16.47 4.86 -10.44
CA ALA A 421 16.43 5.53 -9.14
C ALA A 421 16.74 4.57 -7.98
N LYS A 422 16.27 3.31 -8.05
CA LYS A 422 16.64 2.26 -7.09
C LYS A 422 18.11 1.92 -7.14
N GLN A 423 18.66 1.72 -8.34
CA GLN A 423 20.08 1.39 -8.51
C GLN A 423 21.03 2.51 -8.08
N LEU A 424 20.57 3.77 -8.17
CA LEU A 424 21.31 4.97 -7.79
C LEU A 424 20.99 5.45 -6.35
N GLU A 425 20.19 4.70 -5.60
CA GLU A 425 19.82 4.99 -4.22
C GLU A 425 19.16 6.39 -4.03
N LEU A 426 18.37 6.83 -5.03
CA LEU A 426 17.71 8.14 -5.02
C LEU A 426 16.38 8.15 -4.26
N LEU A 427 15.90 6.99 -3.81
CA LEU A 427 14.58 6.84 -3.16
C LEU A 427 14.72 6.98 -1.64
N ASP A 428 14.69 8.21 -1.12
CA ASP A 428 14.68 8.43 0.33
C ASP A 428 13.31 8.02 0.91
N LYS A 429 13.31 7.01 1.79
CA LYS A 429 12.11 6.55 2.51
C LYS A 429 11.63 7.54 3.59
N ASN A 430 12.41 8.57 3.94
CA ASN A 430 12.03 9.60 4.89
C ASN A 430 11.32 10.78 4.21
N GLU A 431 11.37 10.86 2.90
CA GLU A 431 10.70 11.89 2.13
C GLU A 431 9.31 11.41 1.69
N PHE A 432 8.30 12.27 1.88
CA PHE A 432 6.92 12.01 1.47
C PHE A 432 6.51 13.06 0.45
N ARG A 433 6.36 12.65 -0.82
CA ARG A 433 5.95 13.51 -1.94
C ARG A 433 4.58 13.10 -2.44
N PHE A 434 3.61 13.97 -2.23
CA PHE A 434 2.24 13.78 -2.68
C PHE A 434 2.00 14.48 -4.01
N VAL A 435 1.08 13.92 -4.80
CA VAL A 435 0.55 14.56 -6.00
C VAL A 435 -0.86 14.04 -6.28
N TRP A 436 -1.77 14.93 -6.68
CA TRP A 436 -3.05 14.57 -7.25
C TRP A 436 -2.89 14.37 -8.75
N ILE A 437 -3.40 13.27 -9.25
CA ILE A 437 -3.56 13.03 -10.68
C ILE A 437 -5.04 13.18 -11.00
N THR A 438 -5.36 14.01 -12.00
CA THR A 438 -6.73 14.38 -12.37
C THR A 438 -6.96 14.18 -13.86
N GLU A 439 -8.20 14.36 -14.33
CA GLU A 439 -8.55 14.30 -15.74
C GLU A 439 -8.11 13.00 -16.44
N PHE A 440 -8.35 11.88 -15.79
CA PHE A 440 -8.09 10.58 -16.40
C PHE A 440 -8.92 10.37 -17.65
N PRO A 441 -8.50 9.54 -18.63
CA PRO A 441 -9.41 9.05 -19.65
C PRO A 441 -10.63 8.39 -19.00
N LEU A 442 -11.82 8.66 -19.51
CA LEU A 442 -13.05 8.00 -19.03
C LEU A 442 -13.06 6.52 -19.41
N LEU A 443 -12.56 6.23 -20.59
CA LEU A 443 -12.60 4.93 -21.24
C LEU A 443 -11.22 4.57 -21.79
N GLU A 444 -10.92 3.28 -21.80
CA GLU A 444 -9.77 2.73 -22.50
C GLU A 444 -10.20 1.60 -23.46
N TRP A 445 -9.47 1.45 -24.55
CA TRP A 445 -9.72 0.38 -25.51
C TRP A 445 -9.11 -0.93 -25.01
N SER A 446 -9.93 -1.95 -24.82
CA SER A 446 -9.49 -3.30 -24.51
C SER A 446 -9.31 -4.12 -25.79
N GLU A 447 -8.07 -4.43 -26.14
CA GLU A 447 -7.75 -5.32 -27.26
C GLU A 447 -8.31 -6.75 -27.03
N GLU A 448 -8.30 -7.23 -25.79
CA GLU A 448 -8.82 -8.55 -25.42
C GLU A 448 -10.33 -8.64 -25.61
N GLN A 449 -11.08 -7.62 -25.21
CA GLN A 449 -12.54 -7.57 -25.30
C GLN A 449 -13.03 -6.92 -26.61
N ASN A 450 -12.12 -6.33 -27.40
CA ASN A 450 -12.41 -5.60 -28.63
C ASN A 450 -13.54 -4.56 -28.45
N ARG A 451 -13.47 -3.80 -27.35
CA ARG A 451 -14.43 -2.73 -26.99
C ARG A 451 -13.83 -1.74 -26.02
N TYR A 452 -14.50 -0.63 -25.81
CA TYR A 452 -14.19 0.27 -24.72
C TYR A 452 -14.58 -0.34 -23.38
N VAL A 453 -13.73 -0.12 -22.37
CA VAL A 453 -13.98 -0.45 -20.95
C VAL A 453 -13.80 0.81 -20.13
N ALA A 454 -14.48 0.91 -18.99
CA ALA A 454 -14.30 2.04 -18.08
C ALA A 454 -12.90 1.97 -17.46
N MET A 455 -12.18 3.09 -17.44
CA MET A 455 -10.87 3.14 -16.79
C MET A 455 -10.97 2.98 -15.26
N HIS A 456 -12.03 3.54 -14.66
CA HIS A 456 -12.34 3.37 -13.23
C HIS A 456 -13.57 2.48 -13.04
N HIS A 457 -14.77 3.05 -13.18
CA HIS A 457 -16.03 2.31 -13.08
C HIS A 457 -17.15 2.98 -13.89
N PRO A 458 -18.25 2.28 -14.19
CA PRO A 458 -19.31 2.78 -15.08
C PRO A 458 -20.12 3.97 -14.53
N PHE A 459 -19.93 4.35 -13.29
CA PHE A 459 -20.62 5.47 -12.64
C PHE A 459 -19.77 6.75 -12.57
N THR A 460 -18.59 6.77 -13.20
CA THR A 460 -17.70 7.93 -13.23
C THR A 460 -18.23 8.99 -14.17
N MET A 461 -18.38 10.24 -13.67
CA MET A 461 -18.84 11.37 -14.45
C MET A 461 -17.79 11.80 -15.49
N PRO A 462 -18.16 11.93 -16.79
CA PRO A 462 -17.30 12.60 -17.77
C PRO A 462 -17.18 14.10 -17.47
N MET A 463 -16.11 14.72 -17.96
CA MET A 463 -16.03 16.18 -18.01
C MET A 463 -17.16 16.73 -18.88
N GLU A 464 -17.86 17.78 -18.44
CA GLU A 464 -19.03 18.31 -19.15
C GLU A 464 -18.70 18.79 -20.55
N GLU A 465 -17.54 19.42 -20.74
CA GLU A 465 -17.07 19.88 -22.05
C GLU A 465 -16.78 18.75 -23.03
N ASP A 466 -16.51 17.54 -22.55
CA ASP A 466 -16.19 16.36 -23.37
C ASP A 466 -17.42 15.50 -23.70
N LEU A 467 -18.59 15.79 -23.12
CA LEU A 467 -19.83 15.04 -23.36
C LEU A 467 -20.16 14.84 -24.87
N PRO A 468 -19.97 15.84 -25.75
CA PRO A 468 -20.21 15.63 -27.20
C PRO A 468 -19.28 14.59 -27.84
N LEU A 469 -18.15 14.29 -27.23
CA LEU A 469 -17.18 13.32 -27.75
C LEU A 469 -17.56 11.87 -27.47
N ILE A 470 -18.47 11.61 -26.54
CA ILE A 470 -18.87 10.23 -26.17
C ILE A 470 -19.33 9.44 -27.41
N ASP A 471 -20.04 10.09 -28.34
CA ASP A 471 -20.54 9.44 -29.56
C ASP A 471 -19.53 9.42 -30.71
N SER A 472 -18.66 10.41 -30.78
CA SER A 472 -17.78 10.63 -31.94
C SER A 472 -16.36 10.09 -31.74
N ASP A 473 -15.81 10.23 -30.52
CA ASP A 473 -14.44 9.80 -30.16
C ASP A 473 -14.35 9.48 -28.68
N PRO A 474 -14.98 8.36 -28.22
CA PRO A 474 -15.09 8.03 -26.80
C PRO A 474 -13.74 7.87 -26.09
N GLY A 475 -12.68 7.54 -26.84
CA GLY A 475 -11.32 7.43 -26.29
C GLY A 475 -10.68 8.77 -25.88
N LYS A 476 -11.27 9.91 -26.25
CA LYS A 476 -10.80 11.25 -25.86
C LYS A 476 -11.58 11.88 -24.73
N VAL A 477 -12.63 11.25 -24.26
CA VAL A 477 -13.44 11.76 -23.16
C VAL A 477 -12.66 11.65 -21.86
N ARG A 478 -12.50 12.77 -21.15
CA ARG A 478 -11.89 12.80 -19.82
C ARG A 478 -12.94 12.58 -18.74
N ALA A 479 -12.50 11.99 -17.63
CA ALA A 479 -13.30 11.74 -16.46
C ALA A 479 -13.07 12.80 -15.38
N LYS A 480 -14.09 13.12 -14.60
CA LYS A 480 -13.97 13.80 -13.30
C LYS A 480 -13.47 12.81 -12.24
N ALA A 481 -12.32 12.20 -12.49
CA ALA A 481 -11.64 11.26 -11.60
C ALA A 481 -10.34 11.85 -11.09
N TYR A 482 -9.96 11.43 -9.90
CA TYR A 482 -8.77 11.91 -9.20
C TYR A 482 -8.18 10.83 -8.31
N ASP A 483 -6.86 10.65 -8.41
CA ASP A 483 -6.09 9.76 -7.55
C ASP A 483 -5.07 10.56 -6.75
N ILE A 484 -4.91 10.21 -5.49
CA ILE A 484 -3.82 10.72 -4.64
C ILE A 484 -2.67 9.72 -4.65
N VAL A 485 -1.52 10.20 -5.05
CA VAL A 485 -0.29 9.41 -5.18
C VAL A 485 0.72 9.86 -4.13
N LEU A 486 1.37 8.91 -3.50
CA LEU A 486 2.47 9.11 -2.55
C LEU A 486 3.67 8.26 -2.96
N ASN A 487 4.80 8.90 -3.28
CA ASN A 487 6.06 8.22 -3.55
C ASN A 487 5.92 7.08 -4.60
N GLY A 488 5.24 7.34 -5.71
CA GLY A 488 5.06 6.36 -6.77
C GLY A 488 3.99 5.30 -6.50
N ASN A 489 3.16 5.49 -5.48
CA ASN A 489 2.06 4.60 -5.13
C ASN A 489 0.75 5.38 -5.06
N GLU A 490 -0.26 4.92 -5.75
CA GLU A 490 -1.64 5.35 -5.54
C GLU A 490 -2.08 4.91 -4.14
N ILE A 491 -2.37 5.85 -3.26
CA ILE A 491 -2.85 5.58 -1.91
C ILE A 491 -4.36 5.70 -1.78
N GLY A 492 -5.00 6.33 -2.74
CA GLY A 492 -6.45 6.45 -2.82
C GLY A 492 -6.88 7.03 -4.15
N GLY A 493 -8.11 6.77 -4.52
CA GLY A 493 -8.71 7.27 -5.75
C GLY A 493 -10.20 7.45 -5.63
N GLY A 494 -10.75 8.29 -6.50
CA GLY A 494 -12.16 8.60 -6.52
C GLY A 494 -12.61 9.35 -7.77
N SER A 495 -13.89 9.67 -7.79
CA SER A 495 -14.48 10.45 -8.88
C SER A 495 -15.75 11.16 -8.44
N VAL A 496 -16.18 12.12 -9.22
CA VAL A 496 -17.58 12.56 -9.26
C VAL A 496 -18.41 11.46 -9.91
N ARG A 497 -19.63 11.23 -9.41
CA ARG A 497 -20.51 10.18 -9.93
C ARG A 497 -21.52 10.73 -10.90
N ILE A 498 -21.88 9.92 -11.89
CA ILE A 498 -23.02 10.22 -12.76
C ILE A 498 -24.29 10.19 -11.89
N PHE A 499 -25.08 11.26 -11.93
CA PHE A 499 -26.37 11.38 -11.27
C PHE A 499 -27.52 11.67 -12.26
N GLN A 500 -27.21 11.79 -13.55
CA GLN A 500 -28.13 12.07 -14.63
C GLN A 500 -28.39 10.79 -15.42
N ASP A 501 -29.68 10.42 -15.55
CA ASP A 501 -30.09 9.15 -16.17
C ASP A 501 -29.63 9.02 -17.63
N ASP A 502 -29.73 10.09 -18.41
CA ASP A 502 -29.34 10.12 -19.82
C ASP A 502 -27.83 9.90 -20.03
N ILE A 503 -27.01 10.51 -19.19
CA ILE A 503 -25.56 10.29 -19.22
C ILE A 503 -25.23 8.86 -18.79
N GLN A 504 -25.91 8.33 -17.77
CA GLN A 504 -25.70 6.96 -17.29
C GLN A 504 -26.11 5.91 -18.35
N GLU A 505 -27.25 6.12 -19.02
CA GLU A 505 -27.67 5.24 -20.13
C GLU A 505 -26.61 5.24 -21.25
N LYS A 506 -26.13 6.42 -21.62
CA LYS A 506 -25.11 6.58 -22.66
C LYS A 506 -23.78 5.89 -22.27
N MET A 507 -23.37 6.03 -21.04
CA MET A 507 -22.18 5.35 -20.53
C MET A 507 -22.30 3.83 -20.64
N PHE A 508 -23.46 3.25 -20.27
CA PHE A 508 -23.69 1.82 -20.43
C PHE A 508 -23.69 1.37 -21.90
N GLU A 509 -24.26 2.17 -22.81
CA GLU A 509 -24.25 1.86 -24.24
C GLU A 509 -22.82 1.77 -24.79
N VAL A 510 -21.96 2.74 -24.48
CA VAL A 510 -20.54 2.74 -24.91
C VAL A 510 -19.76 1.58 -24.31
N LEU A 511 -20.08 1.18 -23.09
CA LEU A 511 -19.49 0.00 -22.43
C LEU A 511 -20.06 -1.33 -22.96
N GLY A 512 -21.02 -1.29 -23.89
CA GLY A 512 -21.60 -2.47 -24.51
C GLY A 512 -22.63 -3.22 -23.66
N PHE A 513 -23.21 -2.57 -22.64
CA PHE A 513 -24.33 -3.15 -21.88
C PHE A 513 -25.64 -2.99 -22.67
N THR A 514 -26.46 -4.03 -22.70
CA THR A 514 -27.87 -3.86 -23.02
C THR A 514 -28.62 -3.26 -21.83
N LYS A 515 -29.77 -2.63 -22.08
CA LYS A 515 -30.61 -2.07 -20.96
C LYS A 515 -30.98 -3.16 -19.95
N GLU A 516 -31.27 -4.38 -20.41
CA GLU A 516 -31.61 -5.52 -19.57
C GLU A 516 -30.43 -5.95 -18.70
N GLN A 517 -29.22 -5.97 -19.28
CA GLN A 517 -28.00 -6.32 -18.55
C GLN A 517 -27.68 -5.28 -17.46
N ALA A 518 -27.70 -4.00 -17.83
CA ALA A 518 -27.47 -2.90 -16.88
C ALA A 518 -28.49 -2.94 -15.74
N TYR A 519 -29.77 -3.15 -16.06
CA TYR A 519 -30.84 -3.23 -15.07
C TYR A 519 -30.76 -4.48 -14.19
N SER A 520 -30.36 -5.63 -14.76
CA SER A 520 -30.16 -6.87 -13.99
C SER A 520 -29.06 -6.71 -12.93
N GLN A 521 -27.98 -5.99 -13.25
CA GLN A 521 -26.85 -5.78 -12.33
C GLN A 521 -27.09 -4.63 -11.37
N PHE A 522 -27.52 -3.47 -11.86
CA PHE A 522 -27.53 -2.18 -11.15
C PHE A 522 -28.94 -1.60 -10.97
N GLY A 523 -29.99 -2.35 -11.31
CA GLY A 523 -31.38 -1.85 -11.32
C GLY A 523 -31.82 -1.20 -10.01
N PHE A 524 -31.40 -1.74 -8.87
CA PHE A 524 -31.74 -1.16 -7.56
C PHE A 524 -31.14 0.24 -7.35
N LEU A 525 -29.94 0.54 -7.91
CA LEU A 525 -29.33 1.86 -7.88
C LEU A 525 -30.01 2.80 -8.87
N LEU A 526 -30.24 2.32 -10.10
CA LEU A 526 -30.93 3.08 -11.14
C LEU A 526 -32.35 3.46 -10.75
N ASP A 527 -33.05 2.56 -10.06
CA ASP A 527 -34.38 2.85 -9.49
C ASP A 527 -34.32 3.91 -8.38
N ALA A 528 -33.30 3.85 -7.51
CA ALA A 528 -33.13 4.86 -6.47
C ALA A 528 -32.92 6.26 -7.06
N PHE A 529 -32.19 6.38 -8.16
CA PHE A 529 -31.94 7.66 -8.83
C PHE A 529 -33.23 8.32 -9.33
N LYS A 530 -34.25 7.56 -9.73
CA LYS A 530 -35.55 8.08 -10.16
C LYS A 530 -36.32 8.85 -9.07
N TYR A 531 -35.95 8.67 -7.81
CA TYR A 531 -36.57 9.38 -6.68
C TYR A 531 -35.82 10.64 -6.25
N GLY A 532 -34.83 11.06 -7.03
CA GLY A 532 -34.00 12.24 -6.80
C GLY A 532 -32.67 11.87 -6.16
N VAL A 533 -31.62 12.04 -6.91
CA VAL A 533 -30.23 11.81 -6.48
C VAL A 533 -29.48 13.14 -6.48
N PRO A 534 -28.78 13.50 -5.38
CA PRO A 534 -27.93 14.69 -5.39
C PRO A 534 -26.69 14.46 -6.25
N PRO A 535 -26.08 15.50 -6.83
CA PRO A 535 -24.68 15.42 -7.26
C PRO A 535 -23.82 14.92 -6.12
N HIS A 536 -22.95 13.94 -6.37
CA HIS A 536 -22.13 13.33 -5.31
C HIS A 536 -20.79 12.85 -5.84
N ALA A 537 -19.82 12.79 -4.94
CA ALA A 537 -18.45 12.41 -5.24
C ALA A 537 -17.82 11.74 -4.03
N GLY A 538 -16.83 10.91 -4.25
CA GLY A 538 -16.17 10.21 -3.15
C GLY A 538 -14.77 9.76 -3.48
N LEU A 539 -14.11 9.23 -2.46
CA LEU A 539 -12.74 8.71 -2.54
C LEU A 539 -12.61 7.50 -1.60
N ALA A 540 -11.73 6.60 -1.93
CA ALA A 540 -11.35 5.51 -1.04
C ALA A 540 -9.82 5.41 -0.92
N TYR A 541 -9.31 5.41 0.32
CA TYR A 541 -7.91 5.09 0.59
C TYR A 541 -7.72 3.61 0.82
N GLY A 542 -6.66 3.04 0.25
CA GLY A 542 -6.14 1.75 0.69
C GLY A 542 -5.40 1.91 2.02
N LEU A 543 -6.10 1.69 3.16
CA LEU A 543 -5.52 1.89 4.49
C LEU A 543 -4.21 1.11 4.69
N ASP A 544 -4.17 -0.13 4.25
CA ASP A 544 -2.99 -0.97 4.41
C ASP A 544 -1.79 -0.42 3.62
N ARG A 545 -2.02 0.08 2.40
CA ARG A 545 -0.98 0.71 1.57
C ARG A 545 -0.51 2.04 2.16
N LEU A 546 -1.43 2.87 2.63
CA LEU A 546 -1.10 4.14 3.29
C LEU A 546 -0.20 3.88 4.52
N VAL A 547 -0.59 2.95 5.38
CA VAL A 547 0.20 2.61 6.59
C VAL A 547 1.53 1.95 6.22
N MET A 548 1.58 1.11 5.18
CA MET A 548 2.83 0.53 4.67
C MET A 548 3.85 1.62 4.31
N LEU A 549 3.42 2.65 3.59
CA LEU A 549 4.29 3.77 3.20
C LEU A 549 4.68 4.63 4.41
N MET A 550 3.74 4.94 5.30
CA MET A 550 4.02 5.68 6.54
C MET A 550 5.02 4.93 7.43
N ALA A 551 4.90 3.60 7.53
CA ALA A 551 5.81 2.73 8.27
C ALA A 551 7.10 2.40 7.50
N LYS A 552 7.28 2.92 6.27
CA LYS A 552 8.46 2.72 5.41
C LYS A 552 8.75 1.25 5.07
N GLN A 553 7.68 0.43 5.02
CA GLN A 553 7.77 -0.99 4.69
C GLN A 553 7.68 -1.22 3.18
N ASP A 554 8.26 -2.33 2.72
CA ASP A 554 8.25 -2.73 1.30
C ASP A 554 7.11 -3.72 0.98
N SER A 555 6.39 -4.19 1.99
CA SER A 555 5.29 -5.12 1.83
C SER A 555 4.11 -4.78 2.75
N ILE A 556 2.91 -4.82 2.17
CA ILE A 556 1.64 -4.67 2.89
C ILE A 556 1.46 -5.73 4.00
N ARG A 557 2.13 -6.89 3.88
CA ARG A 557 2.09 -7.96 4.90
C ARG A 557 2.72 -7.56 6.23
N ASP A 558 3.57 -6.54 6.26
CA ASP A 558 4.19 -6.03 7.48
C ASP A 558 3.27 -5.10 8.28
N VAL A 559 2.13 -4.68 7.72
CA VAL A 559 1.11 -3.85 8.37
C VAL A 559 -0.24 -4.54 8.53
N ILE A 560 -0.31 -5.84 8.21
CA ILE A 560 -1.47 -6.70 8.38
C ILE A 560 -1.14 -7.81 9.40
N ALA A 561 -2.00 -8.00 10.40
CA ALA A 561 -1.72 -8.96 11.47
C ALA A 561 -1.57 -10.40 10.93
N PHE A 562 -2.52 -10.85 10.10
CA PHE A 562 -2.56 -12.22 9.55
C PHE A 562 -2.75 -12.16 8.02
N PRO A 563 -1.70 -11.80 7.27
CA PRO A 563 -1.78 -11.71 5.81
C PRO A 563 -1.78 -13.10 5.16
N LYS A 564 -2.25 -13.17 3.90
CA LYS A 564 -2.07 -14.31 3.03
C LYS A 564 -0.72 -14.25 2.31
N VAL A 565 -0.17 -15.41 1.95
CA VAL A 565 0.99 -15.53 1.07
C VAL A 565 0.59 -15.35 -0.40
N LYS A 566 1.55 -15.42 -1.32
CA LYS A 566 1.35 -15.09 -2.74
C LYS A 566 0.26 -15.92 -3.44
N ASP A 567 0.05 -17.16 -3.02
CA ASP A 567 -1.00 -18.07 -3.53
C ASP A 567 -2.36 -17.91 -2.81
N ALA A 568 -2.56 -16.83 -2.09
CA ALA A 568 -3.75 -16.51 -1.29
C ALA A 568 -4.01 -17.48 -0.12
N SER A 569 -3.05 -18.32 0.27
CA SER A 569 -3.17 -19.20 1.43
C SER A 569 -2.69 -18.57 2.74
N CYS A 570 -3.11 -19.12 3.87
CA CYS A 570 -2.64 -18.78 5.21
C CYS A 570 -1.84 -19.94 5.78
N LEU A 571 -0.52 -19.80 5.90
CA LEU A 571 0.36 -20.85 6.39
C LEU A 571 0.13 -21.22 7.87
N MET A 572 -0.46 -20.31 8.66
CA MET A 572 -0.72 -20.53 10.09
C MET A 572 -2.01 -21.33 10.32
N THR A 573 -3.08 -21.03 9.57
CA THR A 573 -4.40 -21.65 9.74
C THR A 573 -4.70 -22.70 8.68
N GLU A 574 -3.80 -22.86 7.69
CA GLU A 574 -3.98 -23.75 6.52
C GLU A 574 -5.25 -23.45 5.71
N ALA A 575 -5.68 -22.16 5.73
CA ALA A 575 -6.79 -21.70 4.89
C ALA A 575 -6.30 -21.34 3.48
N PRO A 576 -7.07 -21.62 2.41
CA PRO A 576 -8.34 -22.34 2.41
C PRO A 576 -8.16 -23.85 2.68
N SER A 577 -9.18 -24.48 3.27
CA SER A 577 -9.15 -25.90 3.60
C SER A 577 -10.38 -26.62 3.06
N VAL A 578 -10.29 -27.93 2.97
CA VAL A 578 -11.42 -28.80 2.60
C VAL A 578 -12.49 -28.71 3.70
N VAL A 579 -13.75 -28.63 3.30
CA VAL A 579 -14.90 -28.63 4.21
C VAL A 579 -15.58 -30.01 4.22
N ASP A 580 -16.32 -30.30 5.29
CA ASP A 580 -17.06 -31.56 5.43
C ASP A 580 -18.13 -31.69 4.33
N VAL A 581 -18.23 -32.86 3.72
CA VAL A 581 -19.22 -33.20 2.68
C VAL A 581 -20.65 -32.94 3.17
N LYS A 582 -20.94 -33.15 4.46
CA LYS A 582 -22.25 -32.85 5.03
C LYS A 582 -22.60 -31.37 4.91
N GLN A 583 -21.62 -30.47 5.15
CA GLN A 583 -21.82 -29.02 4.99
C GLN A 583 -22.09 -28.64 3.53
N LEU A 584 -21.38 -29.27 2.57
CA LEU A 584 -21.65 -29.08 1.15
C LEU A 584 -23.05 -29.54 0.76
N ASN A 585 -23.45 -30.72 1.22
CA ASN A 585 -24.80 -31.27 0.95
C ASN A 585 -25.90 -30.36 1.53
N GLU A 586 -25.71 -29.77 2.73
CA GLU A 586 -26.65 -28.81 3.33
C GLU A 586 -26.81 -27.53 2.49
N LEU A 587 -25.77 -27.19 1.71
CA LEU A 587 -25.77 -26.05 0.79
C LEU A 587 -26.23 -26.43 -0.63
N GLY A 588 -26.46 -27.71 -0.90
CA GLY A 588 -26.76 -28.22 -2.24
C GLY A 588 -25.59 -28.12 -3.21
N LEU A 589 -24.35 -28.22 -2.70
CA LEU A 589 -23.12 -28.07 -3.46
C LEU A 589 -22.34 -29.39 -3.54
N GLU A 590 -21.59 -29.55 -4.63
CA GLU A 590 -20.63 -30.62 -4.84
C GLU A 590 -19.34 -30.03 -5.41
N THR A 591 -18.18 -30.55 -5.01
CA THR A 591 -16.91 -30.19 -5.61
C THR A 591 -16.59 -31.10 -6.78
N THR A 592 -16.26 -30.54 -7.94
CA THR A 592 -15.78 -31.27 -9.12
C THR A 592 -14.25 -31.31 -9.20
N ALA A 593 -13.56 -30.57 -8.35
CA ALA A 593 -12.10 -30.56 -8.27
C ALA A 593 -11.61 -31.81 -7.52
N GLU A 594 -10.61 -32.49 -8.09
CA GLU A 594 -9.87 -33.53 -7.38
C GLU A 594 -9.04 -32.83 -6.27
N THR A 595 -9.38 -33.07 -5.01
CA THR A 595 -8.55 -32.66 -3.89
C THR A 595 -7.43 -33.66 -3.70
N GLU A 596 -6.17 -33.28 -3.94
CA GLU A 596 -5.05 -34.09 -3.49
C GLU A 596 -5.17 -34.28 -1.97
N LYS A 597 -5.21 -35.52 -1.53
CA LYS A 597 -5.32 -35.92 -0.11
C LYS A 597 -3.98 -35.77 0.60
#